data_25bc5db0892dd3aa8f901a514f8f9b11
#
_entry.id   25bc5db0892dd3aa8f901a514f8f9b11
#
_cell.length_a   1.000
_cell.length_b   1.000
_cell.length_c   1.000
_cell.angle_alpha   90.00
_cell.angle_beta   90.00
_cell.angle_gamma   90.00
#
_symmetry.space_group_name_H-M   'P 1'
#
loop_
_entity.id
_entity.type
_entity.pdbx_description
1 polymer ?
#
loop_
_entity_poly.entity_id
_entity_poly.type
_entity_poly.pdbx_seq_one_letter_code
_entity_poly.pdbx_strand_id
1 'polypeptide(L)'
;TVIAPTWFSVSDTNGSLRSFAEASYVEKAHEKGLQVWGVVDDFNYLDDQGNRTDVAAVLASTTTRTALIDNIMNAAAACGMDGVNVDFEKVMDEAAGEDFVEFLRELSIRCRQAGLVFSVDDSVPYHFNTRYNLAEQGVIADYVIIMAYDEHWAGSEEAGSVSSVDYVRYAIEKTGEYVPGDKIVVALPFYTRLWITEGTSLTSEAYPMTGVDALLQKYNMTYDWDDATGQNYAEATDGTTLYQMWIEDLQSFNVKLTVMQNYELGGVAAWRLGFEPAGAWDLIRVYLER
;
A
#
# COMPACT_ATOMS: atom_id res chain seq x y z
N THR A 1 0.40 7.59 -15.80
CA THR A 1 0.09 6.33 -15.06
C THR A 1 1.38 5.64 -14.70
N VAL A 2 1.42 5.03 -13.53
CA VAL A 2 2.60 4.39 -12.93
C VAL A 2 2.31 2.94 -12.62
N ILE A 3 3.31 2.08 -12.79
CA ILE A 3 3.37 0.73 -12.21
C ILE A 3 4.48 0.75 -11.15
N ALA A 4 4.16 0.31 -9.93
CA ALA A 4 5.09 0.25 -8.82
C ALA A 4 5.32 -1.21 -8.39
N PRO A 5 6.25 -1.94 -9.02
CA PRO A 5 6.50 -3.33 -8.68
C PRO A 5 7.34 -3.45 -7.41
N THR A 6 6.94 -4.37 -6.53
CA THR A 6 7.68 -4.73 -5.29
C THR A 6 8.89 -5.57 -5.65
N TRP A 7 9.97 -4.92 -6.06
CA TRP A 7 11.15 -5.57 -6.63
C TRP A 7 12.34 -5.66 -5.71
N PHE A 8 12.39 -4.78 -4.71
CA PHE A 8 13.56 -4.68 -3.86
C PHE A 8 13.19 -4.91 -2.41
N SER A 9 13.96 -5.74 -1.73
CA SER A 9 13.84 -5.91 -0.28
C SER A 9 15.21 -5.73 0.37
N VAL A 10 15.26 -5.04 1.51
CA VAL A 10 16.49 -4.95 2.30
C VAL A 10 16.86 -6.34 2.80
N SER A 11 18.07 -6.83 2.46
CA SER A 11 18.41 -8.25 2.62
C SER A 11 19.47 -8.54 3.67
N ASP A 12 20.20 -7.52 4.13
CA ASP A 12 21.13 -7.64 5.26
C ASP A 12 21.37 -6.29 5.97
N THR A 13 22.05 -6.34 7.10
CA THR A 13 22.38 -5.16 7.90
C THR A 13 23.51 -4.29 7.34
N ASN A 14 24.09 -4.64 6.19
CA ASN A 14 25.07 -3.82 5.47
C ASN A 14 24.43 -2.95 4.38
N GLY A 15 23.09 -3.00 4.23
CA GLY A 15 22.35 -2.24 3.23
C GLY A 15 22.27 -2.91 1.86
N SER A 16 22.47 -4.23 1.80
CA SER A 16 22.28 -4.99 0.54
C SER A 16 20.80 -5.12 0.19
N LEU A 17 20.53 -5.26 -1.12
CA LEU A 17 19.19 -5.48 -1.65
C LEU A 17 19.08 -6.87 -2.30
N ARG A 18 17.99 -7.58 -1.99
CA ARG A 18 17.46 -8.60 -2.89
C ARG A 18 16.68 -7.90 -3.98
N SER A 19 16.93 -8.28 -5.24
CA SER A 19 16.31 -7.64 -6.40
C SER A 19 15.67 -8.66 -7.34
N PHE A 20 14.47 -8.32 -7.82
CA PHE A 20 13.77 -9.00 -8.92
C PHE A 20 13.58 -8.09 -10.12
N ALA A 21 14.25 -6.93 -10.15
CA ALA A 21 14.08 -5.94 -11.20
C ALA A 21 14.59 -6.45 -12.55
N GLU A 22 13.81 -6.19 -13.59
CA GLU A 22 14.11 -6.57 -14.97
C GLU A 22 13.97 -5.35 -15.89
N ALA A 23 15.07 -4.96 -16.55
CA ALA A 23 15.06 -3.86 -17.52
C ALA A 23 14.07 -4.09 -18.66
N SER A 24 13.93 -5.32 -19.12
CA SER A 24 12.97 -5.69 -20.17
C SER A 24 11.51 -5.45 -19.80
N TYR A 25 11.18 -5.47 -18.50
CA TYR A 25 9.84 -5.11 -18.02
C TYR A 25 9.64 -3.59 -18.11
N VAL A 26 10.65 -2.81 -17.68
CA VAL A 26 10.63 -1.35 -17.75
C VAL A 26 10.48 -0.89 -19.20
N GLU A 27 11.26 -1.45 -20.13
CA GLU A 27 11.15 -1.16 -21.57
C GLU A 27 9.72 -1.40 -22.10
N LYS A 28 9.10 -2.53 -21.76
CA LYS A 28 7.71 -2.84 -22.15
C LYS A 28 6.68 -1.91 -21.53
N ALA A 29 6.90 -1.43 -20.30
CA ALA A 29 6.04 -0.45 -19.66
C ALA A 29 6.15 0.90 -20.39
N HIS A 30 7.36 1.34 -20.70
CA HIS A 30 7.61 2.56 -21.47
C HIS A 30 6.99 2.51 -22.88
N GLU A 31 7.05 1.38 -23.58
CA GLU A 31 6.36 1.18 -24.86
C GLU A 31 4.84 1.41 -24.77
N LYS A 32 4.27 1.24 -23.56
CA LYS A 32 2.85 1.48 -23.27
C LYS A 32 2.59 2.88 -22.68
N GLY A 33 3.60 3.73 -22.57
CA GLY A 33 3.51 5.06 -21.96
C GLY A 33 3.33 5.03 -20.44
N LEU A 34 3.77 3.97 -19.76
CA LEU A 34 3.71 3.82 -18.33
C LEU A 34 5.08 4.11 -17.71
N GLN A 35 5.10 4.80 -16.58
CA GLN A 35 6.28 4.94 -15.73
C GLN A 35 6.42 3.71 -14.81
N VAL A 36 7.66 3.42 -14.41
CA VAL A 36 7.96 2.34 -13.46
C VAL A 36 8.70 2.90 -12.25
N TRP A 37 8.08 2.81 -11.07
CA TRP A 37 8.69 3.16 -9.79
C TRP A 37 9.03 1.89 -9.04
N GLY A 38 10.31 1.63 -8.79
CA GLY A 38 10.72 0.42 -8.06
C GLY A 38 10.43 0.55 -6.58
N VAL A 39 9.62 -0.37 -6.03
CA VAL A 39 9.31 -0.42 -4.60
C VAL A 39 10.44 -1.11 -3.86
N VAL A 40 10.88 -0.48 -2.76
CA VAL A 40 11.85 -1.00 -1.79
C VAL A 40 11.14 -1.24 -0.48
N ASP A 41 11.12 -2.50 -0.01
CA ASP A 41 10.47 -2.90 1.24
C ASP A 41 11.46 -3.42 2.32
N ASP A 42 10.98 -3.51 3.57
CA ASP A 42 11.73 -4.03 4.72
C ASP A 42 11.13 -5.32 5.30
N PHE A 43 10.19 -5.98 4.60
CA PHE A 43 9.43 -7.08 5.18
C PHE A 43 9.32 -8.35 4.30
N ASN A 44 9.53 -8.27 2.99
CA ASN A 44 9.37 -9.41 2.07
C ASN A 44 10.58 -10.34 2.01
N TYR A 45 11.77 -9.89 2.45
CA TYR A 45 12.94 -10.76 2.52
C TYR A 45 13.01 -11.51 3.84
N LEU A 46 13.25 -12.80 3.76
CA LEU A 46 13.61 -13.67 4.90
C LEU A 46 14.92 -14.37 4.59
N ASP A 47 15.80 -14.44 5.59
CA ASP A 47 17.04 -15.22 5.50
C ASP A 47 16.78 -16.73 5.52
N ASP A 48 17.80 -17.54 5.42
CA ASP A 48 17.72 -19.02 5.44
C ASP A 48 17.15 -19.58 6.76
N GLN A 49 17.08 -18.77 7.81
CA GLN A 49 16.53 -19.10 9.12
C GLN A 49 15.09 -18.56 9.31
N GLY A 50 14.57 -17.83 8.33
CA GLY A 50 13.24 -17.24 8.38
C GLY A 50 13.18 -15.89 9.11
N ASN A 51 14.32 -15.21 9.35
CA ASN A 51 14.33 -13.90 9.97
C ASN A 51 14.28 -12.79 8.93
N ARG A 52 13.61 -11.68 9.29
CA ARG A 52 13.69 -10.43 8.54
C ARG A 52 14.98 -9.69 8.85
N THR A 53 15.41 -8.85 7.92
CA THR A 53 16.52 -7.90 8.17
C THR A 53 16.10 -6.91 9.25
N ASP A 54 16.99 -6.64 10.18
CA ASP A 54 16.84 -5.52 11.13
C ASP A 54 17.12 -4.20 10.39
N VAL A 55 16.07 -3.61 9.83
CA VAL A 55 16.17 -2.37 9.07
C VAL A 55 16.60 -1.20 9.96
N ALA A 56 16.20 -1.18 11.24
CA ALA A 56 16.62 -0.13 12.16
C ALA A 56 18.16 -0.08 12.30
N ALA A 57 18.82 -1.24 12.37
CA ALA A 57 20.27 -1.31 12.39
C ALA A 57 20.91 -0.79 11.09
N VAL A 58 20.28 -1.00 9.94
CA VAL A 58 20.72 -0.43 8.65
C VAL A 58 20.62 1.09 8.66
N LEU A 59 19.51 1.62 9.14
CA LEU A 59 19.20 3.05 9.13
C LEU A 59 20.03 3.85 10.14
N ALA A 60 20.34 3.28 11.31
CA ALA A 60 21.07 3.93 12.40
C ALA A 60 22.51 4.31 12.04
N SER A 61 23.12 3.66 11.06
CA SER A 61 24.51 3.90 10.65
C SER A 61 24.59 4.64 9.32
N THR A 62 25.22 5.79 9.28
CA THR A 62 25.49 6.53 8.03
C THR A 62 26.14 5.64 6.96
N THR A 63 27.04 4.72 7.36
CA THR A 63 27.73 3.84 6.40
C THR A 63 26.76 2.86 5.73
N THR A 64 25.93 2.17 6.50
CA THR A 64 24.98 1.17 5.98
C THR A 64 23.81 1.84 5.28
N ARG A 65 23.35 2.99 5.78
CA ARG A 65 22.32 3.81 5.14
C ARG A 65 22.78 4.33 3.77
N THR A 66 24.03 4.84 3.67
CA THR A 66 24.62 5.24 2.38
C THR A 66 24.74 4.05 1.43
N ALA A 67 25.17 2.89 1.91
CA ALA A 67 25.27 1.69 1.08
C ALA A 67 23.90 1.25 0.54
N LEU A 68 22.86 1.28 1.38
CA LEU A 68 21.48 1.00 0.95
C LEU A 68 21.03 1.96 -0.14
N ILE A 69 21.23 3.26 0.04
CA ILE A 69 20.90 4.30 -0.94
C ILE A 69 21.65 4.07 -2.26
N ASP A 70 22.95 3.80 -2.21
CA ASP A 70 23.75 3.52 -3.41
C ASP A 70 23.25 2.29 -4.15
N ASN A 71 22.87 1.22 -3.43
CA ASN A 71 22.32 0.02 -4.03
C ASN A 71 20.95 0.29 -4.70
N ILE A 72 20.06 1.06 -4.07
CA ILE A 72 18.78 1.48 -4.64
C ILE A 72 19.01 2.27 -5.93
N MET A 73 19.84 3.29 -5.87
CA MET A 73 20.11 4.18 -7.02
C MET A 73 20.77 3.43 -8.19
N ASN A 74 21.70 2.52 -7.90
CA ASN A 74 22.33 1.69 -8.93
C ASN A 74 21.33 0.74 -9.57
N ALA A 75 20.43 0.13 -8.81
CA ALA A 75 19.40 -0.75 -9.33
C ALA A 75 18.38 0.00 -10.19
N ALA A 76 17.94 1.18 -9.76
CA ALA A 76 17.04 2.03 -10.51
C ALA A 76 17.67 2.46 -11.87
N ALA A 77 18.93 2.90 -11.84
CA ALA A 77 19.67 3.28 -13.04
C ALA A 77 19.91 2.11 -14.00
N ALA A 78 20.25 0.92 -13.47
CA ALA A 78 20.52 -0.26 -14.29
C ALA A 78 19.29 -0.75 -15.07
N CYS A 79 18.09 -0.53 -14.51
CA CYS A 79 16.83 -0.91 -15.16
C CYS A 79 16.15 0.23 -15.92
N GLY A 80 16.62 1.49 -15.82
CA GLY A 80 16.00 2.63 -16.46
C GLY A 80 14.65 3.02 -15.85
N MET A 81 14.53 2.94 -14.52
CA MET A 81 13.31 3.28 -13.80
C MET A 81 13.06 4.78 -13.79
N ASP A 82 11.80 5.19 -13.62
CA ASP A 82 11.36 6.59 -13.56
C ASP A 82 11.25 7.11 -12.12
N GLY A 83 11.21 6.21 -11.15
CA GLY A 83 11.09 6.58 -9.74
C GLY A 83 11.48 5.46 -8.79
N VAL A 84 11.55 5.85 -7.52
CA VAL A 84 11.75 4.97 -6.36
C VAL A 84 10.60 5.20 -5.39
N ASN A 85 10.02 4.10 -4.92
CA ASN A 85 9.02 4.09 -3.88
C ASN A 85 9.57 3.36 -2.65
N VAL A 86 9.39 3.90 -1.45
CA VAL A 86 9.82 3.28 -0.19
C VAL A 86 8.59 2.82 0.58
N ASP A 87 8.54 1.51 0.84
CA ASP A 87 7.46 0.85 1.58
C ASP A 87 8.06 0.14 2.81
N PHE A 88 8.39 0.93 3.84
CA PHE A 88 8.96 0.44 5.09
C PHE A 88 7.90 0.39 6.19
N GLU A 89 7.49 -0.82 6.55
CA GLU A 89 6.45 -1.06 7.56
C GLU A 89 6.99 -1.50 8.94
N LYS A 90 8.30 -1.75 9.05
CA LYS A 90 8.91 -2.33 10.27
C LYS A 90 9.80 -1.34 11.02
N VAL A 91 9.53 -0.05 10.85
CA VAL A 91 10.10 1.01 11.70
C VAL A 91 9.36 0.99 13.05
N MET A 92 9.97 0.42 14.10
CA MET A 92 9.23 -0.03 15.29
C MET A 92 9.25 0.95 16.48
N ASP A 93 10.19 1.87 16.54
CA ASP A 93 10.35 2.83 17.64
C ASP A 93 10.74 4.24 17.15
N GLU A 94 10.74 5.22 18.07
CA GLU A 94 10.99 6.61 17.74
C GLU A 94 12.42 6.86 17.23
N ALA A 95 13.43 6.15 17.78
CA ALA A 95 14.81 6.30 17.32
C ALA A 95 14.96 5.80 15.87
N ALA A 96 14.38 4.65 15.56
CA ALA A 96 14.31 4.13 14.19
C ALA A 96 13.52 5.08 13.27
N GLY A 97 12.51 5.76 13.78
CA GLY A 97 11.75 6.78 13.05
C GLY A 97 12.59 8.00 12.67
N GLU A 98 13.43 8.49 13.57
CA GLU A 98 14.37 9.59 13.27
C GLU A 98 15.39 9.17 12.18
N ASP A 99 15.95 7.97 12.30
CA ASP A 99 16.88 7.42 11.32
C ASP A 99 16.20 7.15 9.97
N PHE A 100 14.92 6.75 9.98
CA PHE A 100 14.10 6.57 8.77
C PHE A 100 13.90 7.91 8.04
N VAL A 101 13.52 8.95 8.75
CA VAL A 101 13.37 10.29 8.15
C VAL A 101 14.68 10.78 7.54
N GLU A 102 15.81 10.53 8.20
CA GLU A 102 17.13 10.88 7.65
C GLU A 102 17.45 10.08 6.37
N PHE A 103 17.15 8.78 6.36
CA PHE A 103 17.26 7.95 5.15
C PHE A 103 16.42 8.52 4.01
N LEU A 104 15.17 8.89 4.26
CA LEU A 104 14.29 9.47 3.24
C LEU A 104 14.85 10.79 2.69
N ARG A 105 15.41 11.65 3.55
CA ARG A 105 16.06 12.90 3.14
C ARG A 105 17.25 12.64 2.22
N GLU A 106 18.15 11.77 2.64
CA GLU A 106 19.36 11.41 1.86
C GLU A 106 18.97 10.79 0.50
N LEU A 107 18.01 9.85 0.49
CA LEU A 107 17.53 9.20 -0.73
C LEU A 107 16.83 10.20 -1.67
N SER A 108 15.98 11.09 -1.14
CA SER A 108 15.26 12.10 -1.94
C SER A 108 16.20 13.02 -2.70
N ILE A 109 17.33 13.41 -2.08
CA ILE A 109 18.37 14.22 -2.74
C ILE A 109 18.96 13.46 -3.93
N ARG A 110 19.24 12.17 -3.75
CA ARG A 110 19.81 11.31 -4.80
C ARG A 110 18.82 11.10 -5.95
N CYS A 111 17.54 10.84 -5.64
CA CYS A 111 16.47 10.72 -6.64
C CYS A 111 16.34 12.01 -7.45
N ARG A 112 16.27 13.17 -6.79
CA ARG A 112 16.16 14.47 -7.45
C ARG A 112 17.36 14.76 -8.36
N GLN A 113 18.60 14.44 -7.92
CA GLN A 113 19.80 14.60 -8.74
C GLN A 113 19.80 13.70 -9.98
N ALA A 114 19.17 12.54 -9.90
CA ALA A 114 19.02 11.58 -10.99
C ALA A 114 17.78 11.83 -11.87
N GLY A 115 16.91 12.80 -11.51
CA GLY A 115 15.64 13.06 -12.20
C GLY A 115 14.57 11.99 -11.99
N LEU A 116 14.67 11.23 -10.89
CA LEU A 116 13.71 10.19 -10.50
C LEU A 116 12.64 10.77 -9.58
N VAL A 117 11.41 10.31 -9.73
CA VAL A 117 10.34 10.55 -8.77
C VAL A 117 10.64 9.79 -7.47
N PHE A 118 10.37 10.43 -6.34
CA PHE A 118 10.51 9.83 -5.02
C PHE A 118 9.16 9.79 -4.30
N SER A 119 8.71 8.60 -3.93
CA SER A 119 7.46 8.39 -3.19
C SER A 119 7.66 7.47 -1.98
N VAL A 120 6.76 7.59 -1.01
CA VAL A 120 6.76 6.80 0.22
C VAL A 120 5.36 6.25 0.44
N ASP A 121 5.26 4.97 0.78
CA ASP A 121 4.02 4.34 1.22
C ASP A 121 3.90 4.40 2.74
N ASP A 122 2.74 4.82 3.22
CA ASP A 122 2.47 4.92 4.65
C ASP A 122 1.11 4.31 5.02
N SER A 123 1.06 3.78 6.24
CA SER A 123 -0.20 3.42 6.87
C SER A 123 -1.00 4.67 7.22
N VAL A 124 -2.32 4.53 7.31
CA VAL A 124 -3.22 5.60 7.80
C VAL A 124 -2.72 6.12 9.15
N PRO A 125 -2.61 7.46 9.34
CA PRO A 125 -2.00 8.03 10.51
C PRO A 125 -2.86 7.86 11.76
N TYR A 126 -2.25 7.31 12.80
CA TYR A 126 -2.79 7.16 14.13
C TYR A 126 -1.76 7.60 15.18
N HIS A 127 -2.18 7.75 16.43
CA HIS A 127 -1.29 8.15 17.52
C HIS A 127 -0.14 7.18 17.80
N PHE A 128 -0.25 5.93 17.34
CA PHE A 128 0.77 4.89 17.58
C PHE A 128 1.82 4.77 16.45
N ASN A 129 1.62 5.47 15.31
CA ASN A 129 2.56 5.43 14.18
C ASN A 129 3.19 6.80 13.84
N THR A 130 3.17 7.73 14.77
CA THR A 130 3.74 9.10 14.62
C THR A 130 5.22 9.12 14.28
N ARG A 131 5.94 8.05 14.58
CA ARG A 131 7.37 7.88 14.27
C ARG A 131 7.70 7.92 12.78
N TYR A 132 6.73 7.67 11.90
CA TYR A 132 6.91 7.82 10.46
C TYR A 132 6.99 9.28 9.99
N ASN A 133 6.55 10.21 10.82
CA ASN A 133 6.70 11.66 10.64
C ASN A 133 6.21 12.17 9.27
N LEU A 134 4.92 12.02 9.01
CA LEU A 134 4.27 12.45 7.77
C LEU A 134 4.54 13.92 7.39
N ALA A 135 4.74 14.79 8.39
CA ALA A 135 5.04 16.20 8.12
C ALA A 135 6.38 16.38 7.39
N GLU A 136 7.41 15.62 7.80
CA GLU A 136 8.70 15.62 7.10
C GLU A 136 8.59 14.95 5.73
N GLN A 137 7.85 13.85 5.63
CA GLN A 137 7.63 13.17 4.36
C GLN A 137 6.91 14.08 3.36
N GLY A 138 5.89 14.83 3.79
CA GLY A 138 5.21 15.83 2.95
C GLY A 138 6.12 16.92 2.40
N VAL A 139 7.26 17.21 3.06
CA VAL A 139 8.29 18.12 2.56
C VAL A 139 9.23 17.42 1.59
N ILE A 140 9.66 16.21 1.92
CA ILE A 140 10.77 15.50 1.25
C ILE A 140 10.31 14.81 -0.02
N ALA A 141 9.19 14.08 0.02
CA ALA A 141 8.69 13.25 -1.06
C ALA A 141 7.98 14.06 -2.14
N ASP A 142 7.98 13.56 -3.36
CA ASP A 142 7.11 14.05 -4.44
C ASP A 142 5.67 13.58 -4.21
N TYR A 143 5.49 12.34 -3.72
CA TYR A 143 4.19 11.77 -3.34
C TYR A 143 4.30 10.97 -2.04
N VAL A 144 3.25 11.06 -1.22
CA VAL A 144 3.00 10.20 -0.07
C VAL A 144 1.77 9.36 -0.40
N ILE A 145 1.95 8.05 -0.46
CA ILE A 145 0.90 7.09 -0.84
C ILE A 145 0.33 6.53 0.45
N ILE A 146 -0.92 6.86 0.76
CA ILE A 146 -1.58 6.38 1.97
C ILE A 146 -2.34 5.10 1.67
N MET A 147 -1.95 4.01 2.33
CA MET A 147 -2.58 2.70 2.25
C MET A 147 -3.91 2.72 3.00
N ALA A 148 -4.99 3.20 2.33
CA ALA A 148 -6.32 3.30 2.90
C ALA A 148 -7.05 1.94 2.85
N TYR A 149 -6.37 0.90 3.31
CA TYR A 149 -6.85 -0.48 3.43
C TYR A 149 -6.26 -1.17 4.66
N ASP A 150 -6.63 -2.43 4.87
CA ASP A 150 -6.36 -3.17 6.09
C ASP A 150 -6.91 -2.48 7.36
N GLU A 151 -8.06 -1.77 7.23
CA GLU A 151 -8.85 -1.27 8.36
C GLU A 151 -9.12 -2.40 9.35
N HIS A 152 -9.56 -3.56 8.82
CA HIS A 152 -9.56 -4.84 9.52
C HIS A 152 -8.70 -5.83 8.72
N TRP A 153 -7.76 -6.47 9.41
CA TRP A 153 -6.75 -7.35 8.83
C TRP A 153 -6.69 -8.70 9.56
N ALA A 154 -5.86 -9.61 9.12
CA ALA A 154 -5.80 -10.98 9.67
C ALA A 154 -5.57 -11.07 11.19
N GLY A 155 -5.00 -10.04 11.80
CA GLY A 155 -4.76 -9.95 13.25
C GLY A 155 -5.82 -9.16 14.01
N SER A 156 -6.90 -8.72 13.38
CA SER A 156 -7.99 -8.00 14.06
C SER A 156 -8.76 -8.92 15.00
N GLU A 157 -9.20 -8.37 16.13
CA GLU A 157 -10.00 -9.09 17.14
C GLU A 157 -11.46 -9.24 16.70
N GLU A 158 -11.92 -8.41 15.76
CA GLU A 158 -13.28 -8.39 15.23
C GLU A 158 -13.26 -8.46 13.70
N ALA A 159 -14.30 -9.10 13.13
CA ALA A 159 -14.53 -9.08 11.69
C ALA A 159 -14.97 -7.69 11.23
N GLY A 160 -14.49 -7.26 10.08
CA GLY A 160 -14.84 -5.94 9.55
C GLY A 160 -14.38 -5.72 8.12
N SER A 161 -14.70 -4.53 7.60
CA SER A 161 -14.30 -4.07 6.28
C SER A 161 -12.77 -3.94 6.18
N VAL A 162 -12.23 -4.27 5.03
CA VAL A 162 -10.83 -3.97 4.67
C VAL A 162 -10.62 -2.46 4.48
N SER A 163 -11.65 -1.76 3.99
CA SER A 163 -11.58 -0.35 3.65
C SER A 163 -12.98 0.24 3.55
N SER A 164 -13.56 0.68 4.67
CA SER A 164 -14.84 1.37 4.64
C SER A 164 -14.71 2.77 4.03
N VAL A 165 -15.82 3.34 3.58
CA VAL A 165 -15.85 4.70 3.04
C VAL A 165 -15.41 5.74 4.08
N ASP A 166 -15.75 5.52 5.35
CA ASP A 166 -15.34 6.41 6.44
C ASP A 166 -13.85 6.27 6.77
N TYR A 167 -13.29 5.07 6.63
CA TYR A 167 -11.85 4.86 6.77
C TYR A 167 -11.05 5.60 5.70
N VAL A 168 -11.51 5.55 4.44
CA VAL A 168 -10.88 6.31 3.34
C VAL A 168 -10.96 7.81 3.60
N ARG A 169 -12.12 8.33 4.06
CA ARG A 169 -12.27 9.75 4.44
C ARG A 169 -11.33 10.12 5.57
N TYR A 170 -11.27 9.32 6.62
CA TYR A 170 -10.36 9.50 7.75
C TYR A 170 -8.90 9.52 7.30
N ALA A 171 -8.50 8.57 6.43
CA ALA A 171 -7.14 8.50 5.88
C ALA A 171 -6.74 9.81 5.17
N ILE A 172 -7.62 10.33 4.31
CA ILE A 172 -7.39 11.58 3.57
C ILE A 172 -7.29 12.78 4.53
N GLU A 173 -8.26 12.93 5.42
CA GLU A 173 -8.33 14.08 6.33
C GLU A 173 -7.14 14.10 7.30
N LYS A 174 -6.77 12.94 7.85
CA LYS A 174 -5.64 12.84 8.78
C LYS A 174 -4.29 13.03 8.11
N THR A 175 -4.11 12.50 6.92
CA THR A 175 -2.89 12.74 6.14
C THR A 175 -2.78 14.21 5.72
N GLY A 176 -3.90 14.81 5.32
CA GLY A 176 -3.97 16.24 4.94
C GLY A 176 -3.65 17.22 6.05
N GLU A 177 -3.63 16.80 7.32
CA GLU A 177 -3.13 17.61 8.43
C GLU A 177 -1.62 17.88 8.34
N TYR A 178 -0.88 17.03 7.58
CA TYR A 178 0.58 17.01 7.51
C TYR A 178 1.15 17.16 6.09
N VAL A 179 0.45 16.62 5.09
CA VAL A 179 0.91 16.51 3.71
C VAL A 179 0.04 17.37 2.81
N PRO A 180 0.61 18.20 1.91
CA PRO A 180 -0.17 18.91 0.88
C PRO A 180 -1.01 17.95 0.04
N GLY A 181 -2.27 18.30 -0.23
CA GLY A 181 -3.22 17.40 -0.91
C GLY A 181 -2.72 16.91 -2.28
N ASP A 182 -2.12 17.79 -3.08
CA ASP A 182 -1.55 17.48 -4.39
C ASP A 182 -0.38 16.47 -4.37
N LYS A 183 0.15 16.16 -3.17
CA LYS A 183 1.15 15.10 -2.95
C LYS A 183 0.54 13.81 -2.40
N ILE A 184 -0.70 13.83 -1.92
CA ILE A 184 -1.36 12.66 -1.35
C ILE A 184 -1.90 11.78 -2.48
N VAL A 185 -1.44 10.54 -2.53
CA VAL A 185 -2.03 9.48 -3.36
C VAL A 185 -2.75 8.49 -2.44
N VAL A 186 -4.03 8.26 -2.68
CA VAL A 186 -4.81 7.32 -1.86
C VAL A 186 -4.80 5.95 -2.51
N ALA A 187 -4.25 4.95 -1.81
CA ALA A 187 -4.25 3.57 -2.26
C ALA A 187 -5.48 2.84 -1.74
N LEU A 188 -6.27 2.27 -2.66
CA LEU A 188 -7.49 1.51 -2.40
C LEU A 188 -7.25 0.01 -2.65
N PRO A 189 -7.98 -0.89 -1.94
CA PRO A 189 -7.82 -2.33 -2.14
C PRO A 189 -8.56 -2.82 -3.39
N PHE A 190 -7.95 -3.76 -4.12
CA PHE A 190 -8.63 -4.61 -5.10
C PHE A 190 -8.91 -6.01 -4.53
N TYR A 191 -9.03 -6.11 -3.21
CA TYR A 191 -9.30 -7.34 -2.50
C TYR A 191 -10.31 -7.13 -1.39
N THR A 192 -10.95 -8.21 -1.00
CA THR A 192 -11.84 -8.29 0.17
C THR A 192 -11.34 -9.38 1.12
N ARG A 193 -11.92 -9.48 2.31
CA ARG A 193 -11.56 -10.47 3.31
C ARG A 193 -12.79 -11.28 3.70
N LEU A 194 -12.66 -12.61 3.58
CA LEU A 194 -13.63 -13.55 4.14
C LEU A 194 -13.25 -13.82 5.59
N TRP A 195 -14.15 -13.53 6.51
CA TRP A 195 -14.04 -13.82 7.93
C TRP A 195 -14.77 -15.11 8.27
N ILE A 196 -14.18 -15.93 9.12
CA ILE A 196 -14.72 -17.21 9.55
C ILE A 196 -14.67 -17.27 11.07
N THR A 197 -15.84 -17.30 11.70
CA THR A 197 -15.97 -17.41 13.16
C THR A 197 -16.47 -18.80 13.52
N GLU A 198 -15.68 -19.53 14.31
CA GLU A 198 -16.01 -20.86 14.87
C GLU A 198 -15.92 -20.80 16.40
N GLY A 199 -17.07 -20.74 17.06
CA GLY A 199 -17.13 -20.54 18.50
C GLY A 199 -16.53 -19.19 18.91
N THR A 200 -15.36 -19.18 19.55
CA THR A 200 -14.61 -17.97 19.92
C THR A 200 -13.41 -17.71 19.00
N SER A 201 -13.18 -18.56 18.02
CA SER A 201 -12.06 -18.42 17.08
C SER A 201 -12.49 -17.58 15.88
N LEU A 202 -11.76 -16.50 15.61
CA LEU A 202 -11.89 -15.69 14.41
C LEU A 202 -10.66 -15.90 13.53
N THR A 203 -10.89 -16.27 12.28
CA THR A 203 -9.86 -16.36 11.24
C THR A 203 -10.32 -15.64 9.99
N SER A 204 -9.38 -15.30 9.10
CA SER A 204 -9.74 -14.65 7.84
C SER A 204 -8.72 -14.91 6.73
N GLU A 205 -9.19 -14.77 5.51
CA GLU A 205 -8.39 -14.89 4.30
C GLU A 205 -8.76 -13.79 3.30
N ALA A 206 -7.72 -13.18 2.67
CA ALA A 206 -7.91 -12.16 1.66
C ALA A 206 -8.12 -12.79 0.28
N TYR A 207 -9.08 -12.26 -0.48
CA TYR A 207 -9.43 -12.72 -1.82
C TYR A 207 -9.50 -11.54 -2.79
N PRO A 208 -9.04 -11.73 -4.05
CA PRO A 208 -9.18 -10.71 -5.07
C PRO A 208 -10.65 -10.38 -5.33
N MET A 209 -10.95 -9.15 -5.76
CA MET A 209 -12.32 -8.75 -6.16
C MET A 209 -12.92 -9.74 -7.17
N THR A 210 -12.10 -10.26 -8.09
CA THR A 210 -12.53 -11.27 -9.08
C THR A 210 -12.91 -12.62 -8.50
N GLY A 211 -12.60 -12.88 -7.23
CA GLY A 211 -12.91 -14.15 -6.54
C GLY A 211 -14.21 -14.12 -5.73
N VAL A 212 -14.82 -12.95 -5.54
CA VAL A 212 -15.96 -12.75 -4.64
C VAL A 212 -17.19 -13.60 -5.01
N ASP A 213 -17.58 -13.62 -6.29
CA ASP A 213 -18.75 -14.38 -6.75
C ASP A 213 -18.62 -15.88 -6.43
N ALA A 214 -17.43 -16.43 -6.55
CA ALA A 214 -17.17 -17.83 -6.23
C ALA A 214 -17.33 -18.11 -4.72
N LEU A 215 -16.96 -17.16 -3.86
CA LEU A 215 -17.14 -17.27 -2.41
C LEU A 215 -18.62 -17.18 -2.02
N LEU A 216 -19.37 -16.24 -2.58
CA LEU A 216 -20.80 -16.08 -2.36
C LEU A 216 -21.53 -17.38 -2.70
N GLN A 217 -21.21 -17.99 -3.83
CA GLN A 217 -21.77 -19.27 -4.24
C GLN A 217 -21.34 -20.43 -3.34
N LYS A 218 -20.04 -20.54 -3.05
CA LYS A 218 -19.46 -21.62 -2.22
C LYS A 218 -20.09 -21.71 -0.85
N TYR A 219 -20.29 -20.58 -0.20
CA TYR A 219 -20.81 -20.49 1.16
C TYR A 219 -22.31 -20.16 1.21
N ASN A 220 -22.98 -20.07 0.04
CA ASN A 220 -24.39 -19.69 -0.10
C ASN A 220 -24.71 -18.40 0.69
N MET A 221 -23.84 -17.39 0.57
CA MET A 221 -23.98 -16.12 1.26
C MET A 221 -25.04 -15.25 0.59
N THR A 222 -25.83 -14.58 1.41
CA THR A 222 -26.71 -13.48 0.98
C THR A 222 -26.04 -12.16 1.33
N TYR A 223 -26.32 -11.11 0.56
CA TYR A 223 -25.76 -9.79 0.82
C TYR A 223 -26.75 -8.67 0.57
N ASP A 224 -26.57 -7.58 1.31
CA ASP A 224 -27.29 -6.33 1.15
C ASP A 224 -26.31 -5.16 1.28
N TRP A 225 -26.69 -4.01 0.71
CA TRP A 225 -25.90 -2.80 0.80
C TRP A 225 -25.86 -2.26 2.24
N ASP A 226 -24.66 -1.99 2.74
CA ASP A 226 -24.40 -1.36 4.03
C ASP A 226 -23.93 0.10 3.80
N ASP A 227 -24.82 1.04 4.08
CA ASP A 227 -24.53 2.47 3.93
C ASP A 227 -23.41 2.95 4.86
N ALA A 228 -23.21 2.29 6.01
CA ALA A 228 -22.21 2.70 6.98
C ALA A 228 -20.78 2.44 6.47
N THR A 229 -20.56 1.33 5.77
CA THR A 229 -19.26 1.02 5.19
C THR A 229 -19.14 1.44 3.73
N GLY A 230 -20.27 1.71 3.06
CA GLY A 230 -20.31 1.97 1.62
C GLY A 230 -19.98 0.72 0.79
N GLN A 231 -20.39 -0.45 1.27
CA GLN A 231 -20.11 -1.77 0.70
C GLN A 231 -21.32 -2.69 0.76
N ASN A 232 -21.32 -3.75 -0.03
CA ASN A 232 -22.22 -4.86 0.18
C ASN A 232 -21.69 -5.71 1.36
N TYR A 233 -22.50 -5.92 2.39
CA TYR A 233 -22.22 -6.86 3.47
C TYR A 233 -22.83 -8.20 3.15
N ALA A 234 -22.04 -9.26 3.20
CA ALA A 234 -22.47 -10.63 2.97
C ALA A 234 -22.26 -11.49 4.20
N GLU A 235 -23.23 -12.37 4.50
CA GLU A 235 -23.08 -13.37 5.55
C GLU A 235 -23.75 -14.70 5.21
N ALA A 236 -23.26 -15.76 5.83
CA ALA A 236 -23.91 -17.07 5.87
C ALA A 236 -23.51 -17.81 7.15
N THR A 237 -24.37 -18.75 7.58
CA THR A 237 -24.09 -19.65 8.69
C THR A 237 -24.20 -21.10 8.24
N ASP A 238 -23.19 -21.90 8.56
CA ASP A 238 -23.19 -23.35 8.37
C ASP A 238 -22.91 -24.05 9.72
N GLY A 239 -23.91 -24.68 10.26
CA GLY A 239 -23.85 -25.25 11.63
C GLY A 239 -23.60 -24.14 12.66
N THR A 240 -22.39 -24.14 13.26
CA THR A 240 -21.94 -23.14 14.24
C THR A 240 -20.92 -22.16 13.67
N THR A 241 -20.59 -22.27 12.38
CA THR A 241 -19.62 -21.42 11.72
C THR A 241 -20.33 -20.25 11.05
N LEU A 242 -19.90 -19.03 11.37
CA LEU A 242 -20.37 -17.79 10.74
C LEU A 242 -19.32 -17.33 9.71
N TYR A 243 -19.77 -17.07 8.50
CA TYR A 243 -18.98 -16.46 7.41
C TYR A 243 -19.48 -15.04 7.19
N GLN A 244 -18.54 -14.09 7.14
CA GLN A 244 -18.84 -12.66 6.93
C GLN A 244 -17.87 -12.04 5.94
N MET A 245 -18.35 -11.09 5.14
CA MET A 245 -17.54 -10.39 4.17
C MET A 245 -18.12 -8.99 3.87
N TRP A 246 -17.30 -7.96 3.93
CA TRP A 246 -17.58 -6.63 3.37
C TRP A 246 -16.96 -6.60 1.99
N ILE A 247 -17.81 -6.61 0.97
CA ILE A 247 -17.41 -6.86 -0.41
C ILE A 247 -16.76 -5.61 -1.02
N GLU A 248 -15.52 -5.76 -1.50
CA GLU A 248 -14.97 -4.83 -2.47
C GLU A 248 -15.43 -5.22 -3.87
N ASP A 249 -16.14 -4.31 -4.51
CA ASP A 249 -16.65 -4.41 -5.86
C ASP A 249 -16.58 -3.06 -6.58
N LEU A 250 -17.06 -2.99 -7.83
CA LEU A 250 -17.06 -1.72 -8.57
C LEU A 250 -17.95 -0.66 -7.93
N GLN A 251 -19.00 -1.05 -7.21
CA GLN A 251 -19.89 -0.10 -6.55
C GLN A 251 -19.20 0.53 -5.35
N SER A 252 -18.63 -0.27 -4.44
CA SER A 252 -17.89 0.21 -3.27
C SER A 252 -16.68 1.04 -3.69
N PHE A 253 -15.94 0.59 -4.72
CA PHE A 253 -14.82 1.32 -5.27
C PHE A 253 -15.20 2.69 -5.81
N ASN A 254 -16.32 2.78 -6.57
CA ASN A 254 -16.85 4.04 -7.08
C ASN A 254 -17.33 4.99 -5.97
N VAL A 255 -17.89 4.47 -4.87
CA VAL A 255 -18.27 5.28 -3.70
C VAL A 255 -17.03 5.93 -3.09
N LYS A 256 -15.93 5.19 -2.91
CA LYS A 256 -14.66 5.72 -2.40
C LYS A 256 -14.07 6.78 -3.33
N LEU A 257 -14.00 6.51 -4.64
CA LEU A 257 -13.57 7.50 -5.62
C LEU A 257 -14.42 8.77 -5.58
N THR A 258 -15.73 8.64 -5.36
CA THR A 258 -16.64 9.80 -5.23
C THR A 258 -16.35 10.63 -3.98
N VAL A 259 -16.01 9.99 -2.86
CA VAL A 259 -15.54 10.70 -1.65
C VAL A 259 -14.24 11.44 -1.93
N MET A 260 -13.29 10.79 -2.58
CA MET A 260 -11.98 11.36 -2.93
C MET A 260 -12.10 12.62 -3.82
N GLN A 261 -13.15 12.74 -4.64
CA GLN A 261 -13.39 13.93 -5.48
C GLN A 261 -13.64 15.23 -4.70
N ASN A 262 -13.95 15.14 -3.41
CA ASN A 262 -14.14 16.31 -2.55
C ASN A 262 -12.81 16.91 -2.08
N TYR A 263 -11.69 16.30 -2.42
CA TYR A 263 -10.34 16.69 -1.99
C TYR A 263 -9.45 16.92 -3.23
N GLU A 264 -8.52 17.84 -3.11
CA GLU A 264 -7.48 18.07 -4.13
C GLU A 264 -6.32 17.11 -3.88
N LEU A 265 -6.39 15.91 -4.48
CA LEU A 265 -5.43 14.82 -4.27
C LEU A 265 -4.47 14.68 -5.45
N GLY A 266 -3.24 14.23 -5.18
CA GLY A 266 -2.24 13.90 -6.19
C GLY A 266 -2.60 12.72 -7.07
N GLY A 267 -3.45 11.80 -6.58
CA GLY A 267 -3.90 10.67 -7.37
C GLY A 267 -4.56 9.55 -6.58
N VAL A 268 -4.74 8.43 -7.26
CA VAL A 268 -5.23 7.17 -6.70
C VAL A 268 -4.28 6.05 -7.06
N ALA A 269 -4.01 5.16 -6.11
CA ALA A 269 -3.31 3.90 -6.32
C ALA A 269 -4.22 2.72 -5.97
N ALA A 270 -3.81 1.51 -6.31
CA ALA A 270 -4.58 0.32 -5.99
C ALA A 270 -3.67 -0.87 -5.65
N TRP A 271 -4.02 -1.62 -4.63
CA TRP A 271 -3.37 -2.87 -4.24
C TRP A 271 -4.30 -4.05 -4.46
N ARG A 272 -4.03 -4.98 -5.38
CA ARG A 272 -2.92 -4.91 -6.31
C ARG A 272 -3.36 -5.28 -7.72
N LEU A 273 -2.54 -4.90 -8.68
CA LEU A 273 -2.71 -5.25 -10.10
C LEU A 273 -2.93 -6.76 -10.28
N GLY A 274 -3.95 -7.11 -11.08
CA GLY A 274 -4.38 -8.49 -11.33
C GLY A 274 -5.49 -8.98 -10.41
N PHE A 275 -5.91 -8.18 -9.42
CA PHE A 275 -7.03 -8.47 -8.52
C PHE A 275 -8.31 -7.75 -8.90
N GLU A 276 -8.20 -6.74 -9.77
CA GLU A 276 -9.28 -5.89 -10.22
C GLU A 276 -10.24 -6.61 -11.19
N PRO A 277 -11.56 -6.37 -11.09
CA PRO A 277 -12.52 -6.79 -12.09
C PRO A 277 -12.48 -5.88 -13.31
N ALA A 278 -13.02 -6.36 -14.42
CA ALA A 278 -13.24 -5.54 -15.61
C ALA A 278 -14.06 -4.27 -15.26
N GLY A 279 -13.59 -3.10 -15.71
CA GLY A 279 -14.22 -1.79 -15.43
C GLY A 279 -13.59 -1.00 -14.29
N ALA A 280 -12.74 -1.57 -13.44
CA ALA A 280 -12.08 -0.83 -12.37
C ALA A 280 -11.23 0.33 -12.91
N TRP A 281 -10.45 0.08 -13.95
CA TRP A 281 -9.64 1.12 -14.62
C TRP A 281 -10.47 2.20 -15.32
N ASP A 282 -11.68 1.87 -15.78
CA ASP A 282 -12.59 2.86 -16.35
C ASP A 282 -13.11 3.82 -15.28
N LEU A 283 -13.40 3.33 -14.07
CA LEU A 283 -13.76 4.17 -12.92
C LEU A 283 -12.64 5.11 -12.53
N ILE A 284 -11.40 4.60 -12.45
CA ILE A 284 -10.22 5.42 -12.15
C ILE A 284 -10.02 6.48 -13.22
N ARG A 285 -10.15 6.13 -14.50
CA ARG A 285 -10.04 7.11 -15.58
C ARG A 285 -11.08 8.22 -15.45
N VAL A 286 -12.34 7.88 -15.22
CA VAL A 286 -13.41 8.87 -14.99
C VAL A 286 -13.13 9.76 -13.80
N TYR A 287 -12.54 9.21 -12.72
CA TYR A 287 -12.12 9.99 -11.56
C TYR A 287 -11.03 11.00 -11.91
N LEU A 288 -10.03 10.61 -12.72
CA LEU A 288 -8.90 11.46 -13.09
C LEU A 288 -9.22 12.53 -14.16
N GLU A 289 -10.29 12.35 -14.94
CA GLU A 289 -10.72 13.27 -15.99
C GLU A 289 -11.55 14.48 -15.48
N ARG A 290 -11.79 14.54 -14.19
CA ARG A 290 -12.56 15.62 -13.53
C ARG A 290 -11.62 16.58 -12.83
#